data_c4c84cdc397e7f20225d6a9e42647381
#
_entry.id   c4c84cdc397e7f20225d6a9e42647381
#
_cell.length_a   1.000
_cell.length_b   1.000
_cell.length_c   1.000
_cell.angle_alpha   90.00
_cell.angle_beta   90.00
_cell.angle_gamma   90.00
#
_symmetry.space_group_name_H-M   'P 1'
#
loop_
_entity.id
_entity.type
_entity.pdbx_description
1 polymer ?
#
loop_
_entity_poly.entity_id
_entity_poly.type
_entity_poly.pdbx_seq_one_letter_code
_entity_poly.pdbx_strand_id
1 'polypeptide(L)'
;MSRAKPAAVLSLSLALAPLSAAAAAPSVAGLWRTDDGSAVVEIAACGQQLCGRIARVLASGPDVPRTDVNNPDRARRTRPLVGLQILSGFAAGPNAWEGGRAYDPKSGRSYDASLRLNADGSLRVTGCVLLFCRSVRWTRSG
;
A
#
# COMPACT_ATOMS: atom_id res chain seq x y z
N MET A 1 67.36 42.35 23.98
CA MET A 1 66.87 40.99 24.34
C MET A 1 65.40 40.90 24.03
N SER A 2 65.07 40.36 22.88
CA SER A 2 63.71 40.24 22.39
C SER A 2 63.18 38.81 22.65
N ARG A 3 62.22 38.66 23.54
CA ARG A 3 61.54 37.37 23.78
C ARG A 3 60.44 37.16 22.76
N ALA A 4 60.65 36.20 21.88
CA ALA A 4 59.60 35.73 20.98
C ALA A 4 58.60 34.88 21.76
N LYS A 5 57.29 35.19 21.64
CA LYS A 5 56.20 34.35 22.15
C LYS A 5 55.86 33.29 21.13
N PRO A 6 55.64 32.03 21.49
CA PRO A 6 55.17 31.02 20.56
C PRO A 6 53.65 31.22 20.28
N ALA A 7 53.30 31.28 19.04
CA ALA A 7 51.91 31.25 18.59
C ALA A 7 51.35 29.82 18.74
N ALA A 8 50.30 29.66 19.54
CA ALA A 8 49.55 28.42 19.62
C ALA A 8 48.64 28.26 18.38
N VAL A 9 48.92 27.26 17.57
CA VAL A 9 48.08 26.89 16.45
C VAL A 9 46.94 26.00 16.97
N LEU A 10 45.73 26.53 17.05
CA LEU A 10 44.52 25.78 17.37
C LEU A 10 44.09 24.98 16.14
N SER A 11 44.33 23.67 16.14
CA SER A 11 43.83 22.77 15.09
C SER A 11 42.37 22.46 15.39
N LEU A 12 41.45 23.02 14.55
CA LEU A 12 40.03 22.74 14.61
C LEU A 12 39.75 21.44 13.86
N SER A 13 39.64 20.31 14.60
CA SER A 13 39.25 19.02 14.04
C SER A 13 37.76 19.01 13.77
N LEU A 14 37.37 19.07 12.50
CA LEU A 14 35.98 18.94 12.06
C LEU A 14 35.61 17.45 12.07
N ALA A 15 34.89 17.01 13.09
CA ALA A 15 34.36 15.65 13.19
C ALA A 15 33.15 15.52 12.24
N LEU A 16 33.33 14.81 11.13
CA LEU A 16 32.19 14.35 10.31
C LEU A 16 31.47 13.25 11.07
N ALA A 17 30.27 13.58 11.60
CA ALA A 17 29.37 12.56 12.11
C ALA A 17 28.76 11.77 10.93
N PRO A 18 28.75 10.41 10.97
CA PRO A 18 28.07 9.63 9.93
C PRO A 18 26.58 9.90 10.00
N LEU A 19 25.96 10.33 8.88
CA LEU A 19 24.53 10.32 8.73
C LEU A 19 24.08 8.86 8.73
N SER A 20 23.52 8.39 9.84
CA SER A 20 22.82 7.11 9.89
C SER A 20 21.56 7.25 9.05
N ALA A 21 21.53 6.61 7.87
CA ALA A 21 20.32 6.47 7.09
C ALA A 21 19.34 5.62 7.91
N ALA A 22 18.30 6.25 8.47
CA ALA A 22 17.20 5.53 9.11
C ALA A 22 16.52 4.65 8.05
N ALA A 23 16.45 3.33 8.29
CA ALA A 23 15.68 2.42 7.45
C ALA A 23 14.22 2.88 7.44
N ALA A 24 13.60 3.03 6.24
CA ALA A 24 12.20 3.40 6.13
C ALA A 24 11.34 2.35 6.83
N ALA A 25 10.33 2.79 7.62
CA ALA A 25 9.36 1.90 8.25
C ALA A 25 8.60 1.09 7.18
N PRO A 26 8.23 -0.19 7.46
CA PRO A 26 7.44 -0.98 6.55
C PRO A 26 6.16 -0.24 6.16
N SER A 27 5.86 -0.17 4.86
CA SER A 27 4.73 0.59 4.33
C SER A 27 3.68 -0.34 3.74
N VAL A 28 2.41 0.03 3.88
CA VAL A 28 1.29 -0.61 3.19
C VAL A 28 1.29 -0.28 1.69
N ALA A 29 1.89 0.85 1.30
CA ALA A 29 2.05 1.20 -0.11
C ALA A 29 2.93 0.18 -0.85
N GLY A 30 2.63 -0.04 -2.12
CA GLY A 30 3.35 -0.95 -3.00
C GLY A 30 2.45 -1.93 -3.74
N LEU A 31 3.06 -2.95 -4.34
CA LEU A 31 2.38 -3.97 -5.12
C LEU A 31 2.06 -5.20 -4.27
N TRP A 32 0.82 -5.64 -4.36
CA TRP A 32 0.31 -6.76 -3.59
C TRP A 32 -0.41 -7.77 -4.47
N ARG A 33 -0.03 -9.03 -4.33
CA ARG A 33 -0.74 -10.15 -4.95
C ARG A 33 -1.90 -10.56 -4.07
N THR A 34 -3.09 -10.67 -4.65
CA THR A 34 -4.30 -11.11 -3.96
C THR A 34 -4.19 -12.54 -3.43
N ASP A 35 -4.96 -12.88 -2.42
CA ASP A 35 -4.94 -14.19 -1.74
C ASP A 35 -5.20 -15.37 -2.69
N ASP A 36 -6.08 -15.18 -3.67
CA ASP A 36 -6.37 -16.18 -4.70
C ASP A 36 -5.39 -16.15 -5.88
N GLY A 37 -4.42 -15.24 -5.86
CA GLY A 37 -3.40 -15.10 -6.91
C GLY A 37 -3.90 -14.56 -8.24
N SER A 38 -5.14 -14.04 -8.30
CA SER A 38 -5.76 -13.64 -9.57
C SER A 38 -5.34 -12.26 -10.07
N ALA A 39 -4.81 -11.41 -9.18
CA ALA A 39 -4.44 -10.05 -9.53
C ALA A 39 -3.26 -9.51 -8.71
N VAL A 40 -2.65 -8.45 -9.19
CA VAL A 40 -1.75 -7.58 -8.45
C VAL A 40 -2.43 -6.22 -8.30
N VAL A 41 -2.47 -5.75 -7.07
CA VAL A 41 -3.04 -4.45 -6.68
C VAL A 41 -1.92 -3.52 -6.26
N GLU A 42 -1.90 -2.32 -6.81
CA GLU A 42 -1.03 -1.24 -6.37
C GLU A 42 -1.74 -0.37 -5.35
N ILE A 43 -1.17 -0.29 -4.14
CA ILE A 43 -1.64 0.61 -3.09
C ILE A 43 -0.71 1.82 -3.04
N ALA A 44 -1.28 3.01 -3.10
CA ALA A 44 -0.55 4.27 -3.08
C ALA A 44 -1.35 5.37 -2.37
N ALA A 45 -0.67 6.46 -2.06
CA ALA A 45 -1.31 7.63 -1.48
C ALA A 45 -2.29 8.28 -2.46
N CYS A 46 -3.47 8.63 -1.95
CA CYS A 46 -4.49 9.45 -2.58
C CYS A 46 -4.75 10.65 -1.66
N GLY A 47 -3.97 11.73 -1.78
CA GLY A 47 -3.95 12.78 -0.77
C GLY A 47 -3.44 12.23 0.57
N GLN A 48 -4.19 12.41 1.65
CA GLN A 48 -3.85 11.90 2.99
C GLN A 48 -4.38 10.48 3.25
N GLN A 49 -5.06 9.88 2.28
CA GLN A 49 -5.62 8.54 2.36
C GLN A 49 -4.83 7.59 1.45
N LEU A 50 -5.12 6.28 1.56
CA LEU A 50 -4.63 5.28 0.62
C LEU A 50 -5.74 4.86 -0.33
N CYS A 51 -5.35 4.60 -1.58
CA CYS A 51 -6.16 3.97 -2.62
C CYS A 51 -5.43 2.74 -3.15
N GLY A 52 -6.19 1.83 -3.75
CA GLY A 52 -5.64 0.67 -4.44
C GLY A 52 -6.28 0.47 -5.81
N ARG A 53 -5.45 0.19 -6.82
CA ARG A 53 -5.88 -0.10 -8.19
C ARG A 53 -5.36 -1.44 -8.65
N ILE A 54 -6.12 -2.13 -9.46
CA ILE A 54 -5.64 -3.34 -10.13
C ILE A 54 -4.53 -2.95 -11.10
N ALA A 55 -3.30 -3.35 -10.79
CA ALA A 55 -2.14 -3.13 -11.65
C ALA A 55 -2.03 -4.18 -12.74
N ARG A 56 -2.35 -5.44 -12.41
CA ARG A 56 -2.31 -6.58 -13.35
C ARG A 56 -3.39 -7.59 -13.00
N VAL A 57 -3.98 -8.21 -14.01
CA VAL A 57 -4.78 -9.43 -13.89
C VAL A 57 -3.88 -10.61 -14.23
N LEU A 58 -3.68 -11.52 -13.28
CA LEU A 58 -2.81 -12.69 -13.41
C LEU A 58 -3.57 -13.93 -13.86
N ALA A 59 -4.89 -13.99 -13.58
CA ALA A 59 -5.73 -15.06 -14.09
C ALA A 59 -5.74 -15.06 -15.63
N SER A 60 -5.72 -16.25 -16.21
CA SER A 60 -5.69 -16.45 -17.66
C SER A 60 -6.78 -17.42 -18.10
N GLY A 61 -7.13 -17.35 -19.38
CA GLY A 61 -8.14 -18.21 -19.99
C GLY A 61 -9.23 -17.41 -20.68
N PRO A 62 -10.01 -18.07 -21.55
CA PRO A 62 -11.04 -17.41 -22.36
C PRO A 62 -12.21 -16.86 -21.52
N ASP A 63 -12.47 -17.47 -20.37
CA ASP A 63 -13.59 -17.10 -19.50
C ASP A 63 -13.22 -16.06 -18.44
N VAL A 64 -11.96 -15.60 -18.42
CA VAL A 64 -11.51 -14.58 -17.46
C VAL A 64 -11.94 -13.20 -17.94
N PRO A 65 -12.81 -12.49 -17.18
CA PRO A 65 -13.23 -11.15 -17.55
C PRO A 65 -12.05 -10.17 -17.61
N ARG A 66 -12.06 -9.30 -18.59
CA ARG A 66 -11.11 -8.18 -18.71
C ARG A 66 -11.74 -6.84 -18.31
N THR A 67 -13.03 -6.85 -18.12
CA THR A 67 -13.83 -5.68 -17.74
C THR A 67 -14.67 -6.00 -16.50
N ASP A 68 -15.24 -4.97 -15.90
CA ASP A 68 -15.99 -5.01 -14.64
C ASP A 68 -17.43 -5.54 -14.86
N VAL A 69 -17.55 -6.71 -15.46
CA VAL A 69 -18.82 -7.30 -15.95
C VAL A 69 -19.87 -7.52 -14.86
N ASN A 70 -19.44 -7.72 -13.61
CA ASN A 70 -20.32 -7.97 -12.46
C ASN A 70 -20.73 -6.69 -11.73
N ASN A 71 -20.34 -5.52 -12.23
CA ASN A 71 -20.72 -4.26 -11.58
C ASN A 71 -22.25 -4.13 -11.55
N PRO A 72 -22.84 -3.78 -10.38
CA PRO A 72 -24.28 -3.55 -10.28
C PRO A 72 -24.77 -2.42 -11.19
N ASP A 73 -23.93 -1.40 -11.42
CA ASP A 73 -24.19 -0.35 -12.41
C ASP A 73 -23.80 -0.83 -13.81
N ARG A 74 -24.80 -1.05 -14.66
CA ARG A 74 -24.59 -1.51 -16.04
C ARG A 74 -23.67 -0.60 -16.87
N ALA A 75 -23.71 0.71 -16.63
CA ALA A 75 -22.87 1.67 -17.34
C ALA A 75 -21.39 1.50 -17.05
N ARG A 76 -21.04 0.82 -15.95
CA ARG A 76 -19.66 0.58 -15.52
C ARG A 76 -19.10 -0.78 -15.94
N ARG A 77 -19.92 -1.69 -16.49
CA ARG A 77 -19.50 -3.06 -16.82
C ARG A 77 -18.47 -3.17 -17.93
N THR A 78 -18.33 -2.13 -18.74
CA THR A 78 -17.33 -2.06 -19.81
C THR A 78 -15.99 -1.48 -19.39
N ARG A 79 -15.86 -1.02 -18.13
CA ARG A 79 -14.59 -0.49 -17.61
C ARG A 79 -13.54 -1.60 -17.59
N PRO A 80 -12.29 -1.34 -18.02
CA PRO A 80 -11.20 -2.28 -17.84
C PRO A 80 -10.96 -2.60 -16.37
N LEU A 81 -10.63 -3.85 -16.04
CA LEU A 81 -10.18 -4.23 -14.71
C LEU A 81 -8.81 -3.64 -14.39
N VAL A 82 -7.87 -3.66 -15.33
CA VAL A 82 -6.57 -3.00 -15.14
C VAL A 82 -6.77 -1.49 -15.01
N GLY A 83 -6.24 -0.92 -13.94
CA GLY A 83 -6.42 0.49 -13.56
C GLY A 83 -7.68 0.75 -12.72
N LEU A 84 -8.57 -0.22 -12.55
CA LEU A 84 -9.77 -0.06 -11.74
C LEU A 84 -9.41 0.15 -10.27
N GLN A 85 -9.91 1.24 -9.69
CA GLN A 85 -9.78 1.49 -8.26
C GLN A 85 -10.72 0.56 -7.48
N ILE A 86 -10.13 -0.32 -6.67
CA ILE A 86 -10.86 -1.29 -5.84
C ILE A 86 -10.72 -1.03 -4.34
N LEU A 87 -9.76 -0.20 -3.94
CA LEU A 87 -9.57 0.23 -2.56
C LEU A 87 -9.62 1.77 -2.51
N SER A 88 -10.35 2.33 -1.55
CA SER A 88 -10.49 3.78 -1.40
C SER A 88 -10.74 4.21 0.03
N GLY A 89 -10.34 5.44 0.37
CA GLY A 89 -10.73 6.12 1.59
C GLY A 89 -10.06 5.63 2.87
N PHE A 90 -8.95 4.90 2.81
CA PHE A 90 -8.27 4.40 4.00
C PHE A 90 -7.47 5.51 4.67
N ALA A 91 -7.81 5.83 5.93
CA ALA A 91 -7.08 6.78 6.75
C ALA A 91 -6.17 6.06 7.75
N ALA A 92 -5.02 6.68 8.08
CA ALA A 92 -4.09 6.12 9.04
C ALA A 92 -4.72 6.10 10.44
N GLY A 93 -4.74 4.92 11.05
CA GLY A 93 -5.04 4.70 12.45
C GLY A 93 -3.80 4.27 13.23
N PRO A 94 -3.91 4.01 14.54
CA PRO A 94 -2.75 3.67 15.39
C PRO A 94 -2.08 2.35 15.00
N ASN A 95 -2.83 1.37 14.48
CA ASN A 95 -2.32 0.04 14.16
C ASN A 95 -2.74 -0.47 12.76
N ALA A 96 -3.55 0.29 12.04
CA ALA A 96 -4.11 -0.11 10.76
C ALA A 96 -4.49 1.13 9.94
N TRP A 97 -4.80 0.91 8.67
CA TRP A 97 -5.49 1.87 7.82
C TRP A 97 -6.97 1.52 7.82
N GLU A 98 -7.82 2.45 8.22
CA GLU A 98 -9.21 2.20 8.57
C GLU A 98 -10.18 3.10 7.81
N GLY A 99 -11.48 2.80 7.93
CA GLY A 99 -12.57 3.60 7.36
C GLY A 99 -12.64 3.56 5.85
N GLY A 100 -11.93 2.65 5.21
CA GLY A 100 -11.94 2.51 3.76
C GLY A 100 -13.04 1.62 3.22
N ARG A 101 -13.08 1.53 1.89
CA ARG A 101 -13.97 0.66 1.15
C ARG A 101 -13.18 -0.21 0.18
N ALA A 102 -13.56 -1.47 0.10
CA ALA A 102 -13.05 -2.42 -0.87
C ALA A 102 -14.17 -2.83 -1.82
N TYR A 103 -13.86 -2.85 -3.11
CA TYR A 103 -14.75 -3.36 -4.17
C TYR A 103 -14.19 -4.66 -4.72
N ASP A 104 -15.02 -5.68 -4.80
CA ASP A 104 -14.67 -6.97 -5.40
C ASP A 104 -15.32 -7.10 -6.78
N PRO A 105 -14.57 -6.98 -7.89
CA PRO A 105 -15.12 -7.09 -9.23
C PRO A 105 -15.59 -8.50 -9.58
N LYS A 106 -15.20 -9.55 -8.85
CA LYS A 106 -15.70 -10.91 -9.07
C LYS A 106 -17.15 -11.08 -8.65
N SER A 107 -17.54 -10.42 -7.56
CA SER A 107 -18.91 -10.46 -7.04
C SER A 107 -19.71 -9.20 -7.34
N GLY A 108 -19.06 -8.10 -7.73
CA GLY A 108 -19.67 -6.78 -7.87
C GLY A 108 -20.07 -6.14 -6.54
N ARG A 109 -19.52 -6.61 -5.43
CA ARG A 109 -19.87 -6.14 -4.08
C ARG A 109 -18.81 -5.20 -3.53
N SER A 110 -19.26 -4.29 -2.67
CA SER A 110 -18.40 -3.40 -1.89
C SER A 110 -18.54 -3.66 -0.41
N TYR A 111 -17.44 -3.49 0.32
CA TYR A 111 -17.33 -3.77 1.75
C TYR A 111 -16.71 -2.57 2.46
N ASP A 112 -17.10 -2.34 3.72
CA ASP A 112 -16.29 -1.53 4.61
C ASP A 112 -15.00 -2.31 4.91
N ALA A 113 -13.86 -1.63 4.88
CA ALA A 113 -12.59 -2.35 4.90
C ALA A 113 -11.53 -1.66 5.74
N SER A 114 -10.57 -2.46 6.20
CA SER A 114 -9.34 -2.02 6.84
C SER A 114 -8.13 -2.79 6.29
N LEU A 115 -6.96 -2.17 6.38
CA LEU A 115 -5.68 -2.73 5.95
C LEU A 115 -4.73 -2.75 7.14
N ARG A 116 -4.04 -3.87 7.35
CA ARG A 116 -3.01 -4.01 8.39
C ARG A 116 -1.81 -4.77 7.85
N LEU A 117 -0.62 -4.21 8.05
CA LEU A 117 0.61 -4.93 7.78
C LEU A 117 0.86 -5.95 8.89
N ASN A 118 1.03 -7.22 8.52
CA ASN A 118 1.37 -8.29 9.46
C ASN A 118 2.88 -8.27 9.77
N ALA A 119 3.28 -8.89 10.87
CA ALA A 119 4.70 -8.98 11.27
C ALA A 119 5.58 -9.69 10.23
N ASP A 120 5.02 -10.60 9.44
CA ASP A 120 5.73 -11.33 8.36
C ASP A 120 5.84 -10.53 7.04
N GLY A 121 5.37 -9.26 7.03
CA GLY A 121 5.39 -8.40 5.86
C GLY A 121 4.24 -8.61 4.89
N SER A 122 3.32 -9.53 5.15
CA SER A 122 2.08 -9.68 4.38
C SER A 122 1.06 -8.62 4.77
N LEU A 123 0.08 -8.38 3.90
CA LEU A 123 -1.00 -7.43 4.14
C LEU A 123 -2.29 -8.19 4.49
N ARG A 124 -2.87 -7.86 5.62
CA ARG A 124 -4.22 -8.30 5.97
C ARG A 124 -5.22 -7.27 5.43
N VAL A 125 -6.12 -7.73 4.60
CA VAL A 125 -7.26 -6.96 4.09
C VAL A 125 -8.51 -7.53 4.75
N THR A 126 -9.19 -6.73 5.55
CA THR A 126 -10.43 -7.13 6.24
C THR A 126 -11.60 -6.39 5.62
N GLY A 127 -12.59 -7.12 5.17
CA GLY A 127 -13.85 -6.58 4.64
C GLY A 127 -15.00 -6.97 5.54
N CYS A 128 -15.92 -6.03 5.79
CA CYS A 128 -17.07 -6.22 6.66
C CYS A 128 -18.37 -5.85 5.95
N VAL A 129 -19.41 -6.64 6.21
CA VAL A 129 -20.80 -6.32 5.90
C VAL A 129 -21.56 -6.36 7.23
N LEU A 130 -22.02 -5.19 7.71
CA LEU A 130 -22.59 -5.05 9.05
C LEU A 130 -21.61 -5.57 10.12
N LEU A 131 -22.00 -6.60 10.90
CA LEU A 131 -21.19 -7.20 11.96
C LEU A 131 -20.31 -8.39 11.47
N PHE A 132 -20.43 -8.77 10.21
CA PHE A 132 -19.71 -9.92 9.66
C PHE A 132 -18.47 -9.44 8.91
N CYS A 133 -17.29 -9.81 9.43
CA CYS A 133 -16.01 -9.47 8.85
C CYS A 133 -15.28 -10.72 8.36
N ARG A 134 -14.59 -10.59 7.24
CA ARG A 134 -13.69 -11.61 6.70
C ARG A 134 -12.36 -10.97 6.36
N SER A 135 -11.28 -11.64 6.71
CA SER A 135 -9.92 -11.21 6.38
C SER A 135 -9.29 -12.15 5.36
N VAL A 136 -8.54 -11.56 4.45
CA VAL A 136 -7.69 -12.27 3.50
C VAL A 136 -6.25 -11.77 3.65
N ARG A 137 -5.30 -12.56 3.17
CA ARG A 137 -3.87 -12.25 3.21
C ARG A 137 -3.35 -11.99 1.80
N TRP A 138 -2.83 -10.80 1.57
CA TRP A 138 -2.12 -10.47 0.34
C TRP A 138 -0.61 -10.52 0.58
N THR A 139 0.14 -10.94 -0.42
CA THR A 139 1.59 -11.03 -0.35
C THR A 139 2.26 -9.97 -1.22
N ARG A 140 3.47 -9.53 -0.85
CA ARG A 140 4.24 -8.60 -1.67
C ARG A 140 4.46 -9.20 -3.05
N SER A 141 4.23 -8.37 -4.09
CA SER A 141 4.55 -8.68 -5.47
C SER A 141 5.74 -7.83 -5.89
N GLY A 142 6.80 -8.51 -6.29
CA GLY A 142 7.98 -7.84 -6.85
C GLY A 142 7.76 -7.41 -8.28
#